data_a78f7e5d807c3b12e0f51ec874af4e66
#
_entry.id   a78f7e5d807c3b12e0f51ec874af4e66
#
_cell.length_a   1.000
_cell.length_b   1.000
_cell.length_c   1.000
_cell.angle_alpha   90.00
_cell.angle_beta   90.00
_cell.angle_gamma   90.00
#
_symmetry.space_group_name_H-M   'P 1'
#
loop_
_entity.id
_entity.type
_entity.pdbx_description
1 polymer ?
#
loop_
_entity_poly.entity_id
_entity_poly.type
_entity_poly.pdbx_seq_one_letter_code
_entity_poly.pdbx_strand_id
1 'polypeptide(L)'
;QLFSVGFRSPGGETIPRIPVSLTQEQRITFVLERTVIYVNYEVVQTTTGSQLILIRMLDPTPGIWTLQVYRAFPSPPDFHVWLPITGFSTSDVIFLEPDPYTTLTTPSATVPVLSPSTYQASNNSFSPESGRGFTRLGEIKPDFASPGISVTGPGPAGSYENRSGASASAAITSGAAAL
;
A
#
# COMPACT_ATOMS: atom_id res chain seq x y z
N GLN A 1 5.70 -19.41 5.24
CA GLN A 1 4.31 -19.72 5.60
C GLN A 1 3.40 -19.40 4.43
N LEU A 2 2.41 -20.26 4.16
CA LEU A 2 1.50 -20.07 3.05
C LEU A 2 0.15 -19.55 3.54
N PHE A 3 -0.22 -18.40 3.00
CA PHE A 3 -1.56 -17.85 3.13
C PHE A 3 -2.39 -18.21 1.91
N SER A 4 -3.68 -18.25 2.10
CA SER A 4 -4.67 -18.32 1.05
C SER A 4 -5.84 -17.42 1.37
N VAL A 5 -6.66 -17.08 0.38
CA VAL A 5 -7.74 -16.11 0.54
C VAL A 5 -9.09 -16.70 0.18
N GLY A 6 -10.13 -16.06 0.67
CA GLY A 6 -11.51 -16.25 0.28
C GLY A 6 -12.23 -14.91 0.29
N PHE A 7 -13.45 -14.86 -0.22
CA PHE A 7 -14.19 -13.61 -0.37
C PHE A 7 -15.64 -13.78 0.02
N ARG A 8 -16.22 -12.69 0.54
CA ARG A 8 -17.66 -12.55 0.67
C ARG A 8 -18.08 -11.24 -0.02
N SER A 9 -19.05 -11.36 -0.93
CA SER A 9 -19.60 -10.24 -1.68
C SER A 9 -20.58 -9.40 -0.87
N PRO A 10 -20.91 -8.17 -1.30
CA PRO A 10 -21.97 -7.36 -0.71
C PRO A 10 -23.32 -8.05 -0.70
N GLY A 11 -23.64 -8.88 -1.71
CA GLY A 11 -24.86 -9.70 -1.79
C GLY A 11 -24.86 -10.91 -0.87
N GLY A 12 -23.76 -11.16 -0.15
CA GLY A 12 -23.65 -12.26 0.82
C GLY A 12 -23.14 -13.58 0.24
N GLU A 13 -22.87 -13.63 -1.06
CA GLU A 13 -22.26 -14.80 -1.67
C GLU A 13 -20.83 -15.02 -1.13
N THR A 14 -20.51 -16.25 -0.74
CA THR A 14 -19.22 -16.56 -0.11
C THR A 14 -18.44 -17.52 -0.99
N ILE A 15 -17.25 -17.09 -1.39
CA ILE A 15 -16.24 -17.94 -2.00
C ILE A 15 -15.32 -18.41 -0.87
N PRO A 16 -15.31 -19.72 -0.56
CA PRO A 16 -14.49 -20.26 0.52
C PRO A 16 -13.01 -20.19 0.14
N ARG A 17 -12.17 -20.75 1.01
CA ARG A 17 -10.72 -20.78 0.82
C ARG A 17 -10.34 -21.23 -0.59
N ILE A 18 -9.65 -20.34 -1.32
CA ILE A 18 -9.09 -20.59 -2.64
C ILE A 18 -7.71 -21.23 -2.43
N PRO A 19 -7.49 -22.47 -2.90
CA PRO A 19 -6.20 -23.14 -2.73
C PRO A 19 -5.06 -22.38 -3.42
N VAL A 20 -3.87 -22.46 -2.84
CA VAL A 20 -2.67 -21.91 -3.47
C VAL A 20 -2.37 -22.67 -4.77
N SER A 21 -2.29 -21.97 -5.88
CA SER A 21 -1.86 -22.51 -7.17
C SER A 21 -0.51 -21.88 -7.55
N LEU A 22 0.43 -22.70 -7.96
CA LEU A 22 1.77 -22.25 -8.35
C LEU A 22 1.88 -21.96 -9.86
N THR A 23 0.91 -22.37 -10.64
CA THR A 23 1.05 -22.41 -12.10
C THR A 23 0.04 -21.55 -12.85
N GLN A 24 -1.06 -21.17 -12.23
CA GLN A 24 -2.13 -20.44 -12.93
C GLN A 24 -2.80 -19.40 -12.05
N GLU A 25 -3.12 -18.25 -12.65
CA GLU A 25 -4.06 -17.29 -12.10
C GLU A 25 -5.44 -17.94 -11.98
N GLN A 26 -6.03 -17.87 -10.82
CA GLN A 26 -7.35 -18.44 -10.56
C GLN A 26 -8.42 -17.40 -10.82
N ARG A 27 -9.35 -17.73 -11.70
CA ARG A 27 -10.50 -16.88 -12.03
C ARG A 27 -11.72 -17.36 -11.23
N ILE A 28 -12.29 -16.45 -10.44
CA ILE A 28 -13.47 -16.68 -9.60
C ILE A 28 -14.61 -15.83 -10.14
N THR A 29 -15.74 -16.45 -10.40
CA THR A 29 -16.99 -15.79 -10.81
C THR A 29 -18.03 -15.95 -9.72
N PHE A 30 -18.74 -14.89 -9.43
CA PHE A 30 -19.90 -14.90 -8.55
C PHE A 30 -21.16 -15.21 -9.36
N VAL A 31 -22.14 -15.84 -8.74
CA VAL A 31 -23.42 -16.15 -9.36
C VAL A 31 -24.40 -14.99 -9.19
N LEU A 32 -24.36 -14.35 -8.04
CA LEU A 32 -25.24 -13.24 -7.67
C LEU A 32 -24.70 -11.87 -8.08
N GLU A 33 -23.45 -11.81 -8.50
CA GLU A 33 -22.71 -10.58 -8.80
C GLU A 33 -22.09 -10.65 -10.20
N ARG A 34 -21.93 -9.51 -10.86
CA ARG A 34 -21.18 -9.45 -12.14
C ARG A 34 -19.67 -9.49 -11.93
N THR A 35 -19.24 -9.38 -10.70
CA THR A 35 -17.83 -9.29 -10.31
C THR A 35 -17.08 -10.56 -10.67
N VAL A 36 -15.90 -10.37 -11.25
CA VAL A 36 -14.92 -11.43 -11.45
C VAL A 36 -13.67 -11.11 -10.67
N ILE A 37 -13.20 -12.04 -9.86
CA ILE A 37 -11.96 -11.89 -9.10
C ILE A 37 -10.89 -12.81 -9.69
N TYR A 38 -9.71 -12.25 -9.92
CA TYR A 38 -8.52 -12.99 -10.29
C TYR A 38 -7.56 -13.02 -9.10
N VAL A 39 -7.10 -14.21 -8.74
CA VAL A 39 -6.14 -14.42 -7.66
C VAL A 39 -4.90 -15.10 -8.20
N ASN A 40 -3.76 -14.46 -8.01
CA ASN A 40 -2.46 -15.02 -8.37
C ASN A 40 -1.59 -15.14 -7.11
N TYR A 41 -0.97 -16.31 -6.92
CA TYR A 41 -0.10 -16.62 -5.80
C TYR A 41 1.35 -16.69 -6.26
N GLU A 42 2.17 -15.77 -5.78
CA GLU A 42 3.62 -15.86 -5.83
C GLU A 42 4.11 -16.33 -4.44
N VAL A 43 4.44 -17.62 -4.35
CA VAL A 43 4.73 -18.25 -3.05
C VAL A 43 6.01 -17.73 -2.42
N VAL A 44 7.01 -17.42 -3.24
CA VAL A 44 8.27 -16.82 -2.79
C VAL A 44 8.65 -15.73 -3.77
N GLN A 45 8.43 -14.50 -3.37
CA GLN A 45 8.93 -13.35 -4.13
C GLN A 45 10.45 -13.31 -4.02
N THR A 46 11.13 -13.29 -5.15
CA THR A 46 12.61 -13.41 -5.22
C THR A 46 13.34 -12.28 -4.50
N THR A 47 12.72 -11.10 -4.42
CA THR A 47 13.32 -9.90 -3.81
C THR A 47 13.15 -9.84 -2.29
N THR A 48 12.08 -10.40 -1.75
CA THR A 48 11.72 -10.24 -0.33
C THR A 48 11.66 -11.57 0.43
N GLY A 49 11.64 -12.70 -0.26
CA GLY A 49 11.43 -14.01 0.33
C GLY A 49 10.01 -14.23 0.88
N SER A 50 9.11 -13.30 0.63
CA SER A 50 7.73 -13.32 1.15
C SER A 50 6.75 -13.87 0.12
N GLN A 51 5.62 -14.36 0.60
CA GLN A 51 4.49 -14.65 -0.28
C GLN A 51 3.82 -13.35 -0.70
N LEU A 52 3.51 -13.23 -1.98
CA LEU A 52 2.67 -12.18 -2.54
C LEU A 52 1.38 -12.81 -3.08
N ILE A 53 0.25 -12.22 -2.77
CA ILE A 53 -1.07 -12.58 -3.33
C ILE A 53 -1.60 -11.36 -4.07
N LEU A 54 -1.66 -11.44 -5.37
CA LEU A 54 -2.25 -10.41 -6.21
C LEU A 54 -3.73 -10.72 -6.42
N ILE A 55 -4.56 -9.74 -6.07
CA ILE A 55 -6.02 -9.83 -6.20
C ILE A 55 -6.47 -8.71 -7.14
N ARG A 56 -7.09 -9.08 -8.23
CA ARG A 56 -7.67 -8.15 -9.19
C ARG A 56 -9.16 -8.38 -9.29
N MET A 57 -9.94 -7.34 -9.06
CA MET A 57 -11.39 -7.37 -9.16
C MET A 57 -11.82 -6.60 -10.41
N LEU A 58 -12.63 -7.24 -11.25
CA LEU A 58 -13.27 -6.61 -12.41
C LEU A 58 -14.75 -6.41 -12.11
N ASP A 59 -15.26 -5.24 -12.47
CA ASP A 59 -16.64 -4.82 -12.27
C ASP A 59 -17.17 -5.13 -10.85
N PRO A 60 -16.47 -4.69 -9.79
CA PRO A 60 -16.90 -4.98 -8.43
C PRO A 60 -18.25 -4.32 -8.15
N THR A 61 -19.21 -5.10 -7.70
CA THR A 61 -20.48 -4.58 -7.20
C THR A 61 -20.21 -3.64 -6.03
N PRO A 62 -20.77 -2.41 -6.03
CA PRO A 62 -20.61 -1.48 -4.93
C PRO A 62 -21.11 -2.05 -3.60
N GLY A 63 -20.37 -1.81 -2.54
CA GLY A 63 -20.72 -2.27 -1.20
C GLY A 63 -19.53 -2.83 -0.42
N ILE A 64 -19.81 -3.53 0.67
CA ILE A 64 -18.79 -4.05 1.57
C ILE A 64 -18.36 -5.43 1.10
N TRP A 65 -17.11 -5.52 0.69
CA TRP A 65 -16.44 -6.78 0.38
C TRP A 65 -15.63 -7.24 1.59
N THR A 66 -15.68 -8.54 1.90
CA THR A 66 -14.86 -9.14 2.96
C THR A 66 -13.78 -10.01 2.34
N LEU A 67 -12.51 -9.68 2.59
CA LEU A 67 -11.38 -10.54 2.30
C LEU A 67 -11.12 -11.42 3.53
N GLN A 68 -11.20 -12.73 3.34
CA GLN A 68 -10.86 -13.72 4.35
C GLN A 68 -9.45 -14.23 4.10
N VAL A 69 -8.59 -14.16 5.10
CA VAL A 69 -7.20 -14.64 5.01
C VAL A 69 -7.04 -15.90 5.84
N TYR A 70 -6.62 -16.98 5.20
CA TYR A 70 -6.39 -18.28 5.83
C TYR A 70 -4.89 -18.57 5.91
N ARG A 71 -4.44 -19.07 7.02
CA ARG A 71 -3.06 -19.50 7.23
C ARG A 71 -2.95 -21.02 7.38
N ALA A 72 -1.84 -21.59 6.97
CA ALA A 72 -1.60 -23.02 7.04
C ALA A 72 -1.16 -23.52 8.43
N PHE A 73 -0.50 -22.64 9.22
CA PHE A 73 0.07 -23.01 10.53
C PHE A 73 -0.26 -21.98 11.61
N PRO A 74 -0.37 -22.38 12.90
CA PRO A 74 -0.78 -21.52 14.00
C PRO A 74 0.28 -20.56 14.54
N SER A 75 1.33 -20.23 13.80
CA SER A 75 2.31 -19.20 14.19
C SER A 75 1.78 -17.81 13.88
N PRO A 76 2.08 -16.76 14.64
CA PRO A 76 1.65 -15.41 14.34
C PRO A 76 2.47 -14.83 13.17
N PRO A 77 2.04 -14.95 11.94
CA PRO A 77 2.65 -14.22 10.85
C PRO A 77 1.89 -12.95 10.64
N ASP A 78 2.63 -11.89 10.47
CA ASP A 78 2.09 -10.65 10.01
C ASP A 78 1.84 -10.73 8.52
N PHE A 79 0.73 -10.18 8.07
CA PHE A 79 0.46 -9.93 6.67
C PHE A 79 -0.03 -8.51 6.51
N HIS A 80 0.24 -7.92 5.36
CA HIS A 80 -0.20 -6.59 5.00
C HIS A 80 -1.09 -6.68 3.78
N VAL A 81 -2.15 -5.87 3.76
CA VAL A 81 -3.03 -5.73 2.60
C VAL A 81 -2.90 -4.30 2.10
N TRP A 82 -2.64 -4.16 0.81
CA TRP A 82 -2.43 -2.88 0.16
C TRP A 82 -3.46 -2.65 -0.93
N LEU A 83 -3.97 -1.45 -1.01
CA LEU A 83 -4.71 -0.96 -2.17
C LEU A 83 -3.76 -0.19 -3.10
N PRO A 84 -4.05 -0.12 -4.41
CA PRO A 84 -3.35 0.78 -5.30
C PRO A 84 -3.41 2.23 -4.80
N ILE A 85 -2.40 3.03 -5.12
CA ILE A 85 -2.42 4.47 -4.83
C ILE A 85 -3.57 5.14 -5.56
N THR A 86 -4.12 6.19 -4.94
CA THR A 86 -5.20 7.00 -5.52
C THR A 86 -4.82 7.46 -6.93
N GLY A 87 -5.72 7.28 -7.88
CA GLY A 87 -5.51 7.57 -9.31
C GLY A 87 -5.19 6.34 -10.17
N PHE A 88 -4.75 5.22 -9.57
CA PHE A 88 -4.65 3.93 -10.26
C PHE A 88 -5.89 3.04 -10.06
N SER A 89 -6.74 3.38 -9.10
CA SER A 89 -8.07 2.78 -8.94
C SER A 89 -9.11 3.67 -9.61
N THR A 90 -10.04 3.07 -10.34
CA THR A 90 -11.15 3.77 -11.00
C THR A 90 -12.33 4.06 -10.08
N SER A 91 -12.27 3.61 -8.83
CA SER A 91 -13.34 3.75 -7.84
C SER A 91 -12.78 4.09 -6.47
N ASP A 92 -13.59 4.70 -5.62
CA ASP A 92 -13.27 5.00 -4.23
C ASP A 92 -13.29 3.73 -3.38
N VAL A 93 -12.23 2.93 -3.54
CA VAL A 93 -12.03 1.72 -2.74
C VAL A 93 -11.18 2.09 -1.53
N ILE A 94 -11.72 1.81 -0.35
CA ILE A 94 -11.07 2.10 0.93
C ILE A 94 -11.13 0.87 1.86
N PHE A 95 -10.21 0.80 2.80
CA PHE A 95 -10.37 -0.06 3.96
C PHE A 95 -11.31 0.61 4.96
N LEU A 96 -12.21 -0.15 5.59
CA LEU A 96 -13.08 0.38 6.64
C LEU A 96 -12.31 0.74 7.91
N GLU A 97 -11.28 -0.05 8.22
CA GLU A 97 -10.40 0.15 9.37
C GLU A 97 -8.94 0.10 8.89
N PRO A 98 -8.41 1.19 8.31
CA PRO A 98 -7.05 1.22 7.82
C PRO A 98 -6.05 1.37 8.97
N ASP A 99 -4.94 0.64 8.90
CA ASP A 99 -3.79 0.84 9.78
C ASP A 99 -2.79 1.80 9.10
N PRO A 100 -2.45 2.94 9.71
CA PRO A 100 -1.52 3.90 9.13
C PRO A 100 -0.04 3.50 9.29
N TYR A 101 0.27 2.48 10.09
CA TYR A 101 1.63 2.05 10.35
C TYR A 101 2.14 1.05 9.32
N THR A 102 3.47 0.95 9.21
CA THR A 102 4.15 0.09 8.23
C THR A 102 3.73 0.40 6.79
N THR A 103 3.54 1.70 6.50
CA THR A 103 3.06 2.18 5.19
C THR A 103 4.17 2.77 4.32
N LEU A 104 5.43 2.56 4.69
CA LEU A 104 6.58 2.93 3.86
C LEU A 104 6.71 1.98 2.67
N THR A 105 6.90 2.57 1.49
CA THR A 105 7.09 1.83 0.23
C THR A 105 8.58 1.79 -0.14
N THR A 106 8.94 0.91 -1.04
CA THR A 106 10.29 0.88 -1.64
C THR A 106 10.47 2.12 -2.56
N PRO A 107 11.61 2.84 -2.51
CA PRO A 107 12.83 2.50 -1.77
C PRO A 107 12.92 3.02 -0.32
N SER A 108 11.96 3.78 0.17
CA SER A 108 11.98 4.44 1.49
C SER A 108 12.20 3.49 2.66
N ALA A 109 11.73 2.24 2.54
CA ALA A 109 11.93 1.21 3.58
C ALA A 109 13.32 0.58 3.58
N THR A 110 14.24 1.01 2.69
CA THR A 110 15.56 0.42 2.54
C THR A 110 16.58 1.10 3.47
N VAL A 111 17.37 0.33 4.20
CA VAL A 111 18.32 0.84 5.21
C VAL A 111 19.27 1.93 4.69
N PRO A 112 19.96 1.76 3.55
CA PRO A 112 20.95 2.75 3.10
C PRO A 112 20.34 4.00 2.46
N VAL A 113 19.01 4.15 2.44
CA VAL A 113 18.33 5.30 1.85
C VAL A 113 17.89 6.27 2.93
N LEU A 114 18.18 7.56 2.77
CA LEU A 114 17.62 8.62 3.61
C LEU A 114 16.15 8.80 3.29
N SER A 115 15.30 8.55 4.27
CA SER A 115 13.85 8.58 4.13
C SER A 115 13.22 9.63 5.04
N PRO A 116 12.73 10.76 4.51
CA PRO A 116 12.02 11.74 5.31
C PRO A 116 10.54 11.39 5.46
N SER A 117 9.96 11.66 6.62
CA SER A 117 8.53 11.91 6.78
C SER A 117 8.19 13.33 6.37
N THR A 118 6.93 13.57 6.03
CA THR A 118 6.46 14.87 5.54
C THR A 118 5.72 15.62 6.64
N TYR A 119 6.05 16.91 6.83
CA TYR A 119 5.33 17.79 7.73
C TYR A 119 5.06 19.16 7.10
N GLN A 120 4.14 19.91 7.68
CA GLN A 120 3.84 21.29 7.31
C GLN A 120 4.66 22.26 8.17
N ALA A 121 5.56 23.02 7.56
CA ALA A 121 6.48 23.89 8.27
C ALA A 121 5.80 25.07 8.98
N SER A 122 4.64 25.53 8.52
CA SER A 122 3.93 26.69 9.09
C SER A 122 3.36 26.43 10.49
N ASN A 123 3.04 25.17 10.82
CA ASN A 123 2.41 24.80 12.10
C ASN A 123 3.02 23.54 12.72
N ASN A 124 4.07 22.99 12.13
CA ASN A 124 4.74 21.75 12.54
C ASN A 124 3.81 20.51 12.61
N SER A 125 2.70 20.52 11.88
CA SER A 125 1.81 19.37 11.84
C SER A 125 2.35 18.27 10.92
N PHE A 126 2.21 17.03 11.35
CA PHE A 126 2.51 15.86 10.54
C PHE A 126 1.51 15.74 9.36
N SER A 127 1.99 15.40 8.17
CA SER A 127 1.11 15.14 7.02
C SER A 127 0.47 13.76 7.15
N PRO A 128 -0.87 13.65 7.12
CA PRO A 128 -1.55 12.36 7.17
C PRO A 128 -1.22 11.44 5.98
N GLU A 129 -0.81 12.04 4.84
CA GLU A 129 -0.41 11.30 3.64
C GLU A 129 1.04 10.79 3.68
N SER A 130 1.79 11.16 4.73
CA SER A 130 3.16 10.66 4.90
C SER A 130 3.17 9.20 5.32
N GLY A 131 4.01 8.39 4.67
CA GLY A 131 4.28 7.03 5.10
C GLY A 131 4.81 6.98 6.54
N ARG A 132 4.39 5.96 7.30
CA ARG A 132 4.78 5.74 8.70
C ARG A 132 5.46 4.38 8.84
N GLY A 133 6.51 4.34 9.66
CA GLY A 133 7.19 3.11 10.06
C GLY A 133 6.47 2.42 11.24
N PHE A 134 6.99 1.36 11.74
CA PHE A 134 8.33 0.79 11.39
C PHE A 134 8.32 0.11 10.02
N THR A 135 9.50 -0.28 9.53
CA THR A 135 9.54 -1.19 8.39
C THR A 135 9.00 -2.57 8.78
N ARG A 136 8.69 -3.39 7.78
CA ARG A 136 8.25 -4.77 8.03
C ARG A 136 9.27 -5.63 8.81
N LEU A 137 10.53 -5.25 8.77
CA LEU A 137 11.62 -5.92 9.53
C LEU A 137 11.83 -5.32 10.92
N GLY A 138 11.00 -4.36 11.33
CA GLY A 138 11.09 -3.70 12.64
C GLY A 138 12.12 -2.58 12.70
N GLU A 139 12.70 -2.16 11.58
CA GLU A 139 13.65 -1.06 11.53
C GLU A 139 12.95 0.28 11.70
N ILE A 140 13.64 1.21 12.35
CA ILE A 140 13.14 2.58 12.54
C ILE A 140 13.29 3.36 11.24
N LYS A 141 12.18 3.65 10.62
CA LYS A 141 12.01 4.51 9.45
C LYS A 141 10.68 5.25 9.57
N PRO A 142 10.51 6.46 9.02
CA PRO A 142 11.49 7.34 8.38
C PRO A 142 12.62 7.77 9.32
N ASP A 143 13.76 8.24 8.75
CA ASP A 143 14.94 8.62 9.53
C ASP A 143 14.75 9.98 10.25
N PHE A 144 13.99 10.88 9.64
CA PHE A 144 13.72 12.23 10.13
C PHE A 144 12.48 12.83 9.45
N ALA A 145 12.12 14.06 9.81
CA ALA A 145 11.03 14.81 9.20
C ALA A 145 11.58 15.95 8.31
N SER A 146 10.96 16.18 7.16
CA SER A 146 11.28 17.26 6.23
C SER A 146 10.00 18.02 5.81
N PRO A 147 10.07 19.34 5.58
CA PRO A 147 8.93 20.09 5.05
C PRO A 147 8.47 19.53 3.72
N GLY A 148 7.17 19.42 3.51
CA GLY A 148 6.63 18.92 2.25
C GLY A 148 5.19 19.35 1.98
N ILE A 149 4.65 20.24 2.79
CA ILE A 149 3.32 20.81 2.55
C ILE A 149 3.44 22.31 2.28
N SER A 150 2.87 22.75 1.18
CA SER A 150 2.91 24.14 0.68
C SER A 150 4.33 24.70 0.58
N VAL A 151 5.23 23.88 0.05
CA VAL A 151 6.64 24.27 -0.19
C VAL A 151 6.71 25.08 -1.46
N THR A 152 7.25 26.29 -1.37
CA THR A 152 7.50 27.14 -2.54
C THR A 152 8.75 26.67 -3.27
N GLY A 153 8.62 26.38 -4.54
CA GLY A 153 9.72 25.94 -5.41
C GLY A 153 9.63 26.53 -6.82
N PRO A 154 10.67 26.33 -7.62
CA PRO A 154 10.67 26.82 -9.00
C PRO A 154 9.55 26.15 -9.81
N GLY A 155 8.85 26.96 -10.59
CA GLY A 155 7.81 26.56 -11.51
C GLY A 155 8.23 26.76 -12.98
N PRO A 156 7.34 26.45 -13.92
CA PRO A 156 7.57 26.68 -15.34
C PRO A 156 7.83 28.15 -15.67
N ALA A 157 8.60 28.40 -16.73
CA ALA A 157 8.88 29.74 -17.27
C ALA A 157 9.44 30.75 -16.24
N GLY A 158 10.19 30.27 -15.23
CA GLY A 158 10.83 31.15 -14.24
C GLY A 158 9.87 31.62 -13.13
N SER A 159 8.70 31.03 -13.02
CA SER A 159 7.76 31.29 -11.92
C SER A 159 8.14 30.53 -10.65
N TYR A 160 7.45 30.86 -9.56
CA TYR A 160 7.46 30.06 -8.33
C TYR A 160 6.06 29.55 -8.06
N GLU A 161 5.96 28.33 -7.57
CA GLU A 161 4.68 27.70 -7.21
C GLU A 161 4.79 26.90 -5.91
N ASN A 162 3.66 26.76 -5.23
CA ASN A 162 3.57 25.93 -4.03
C ASN A 162 3.24 24.50 -4.42
N ARG A 163 4.00 23.56 -3.87
CA ARG A 163 3.81 22.15 -4.06
C ARG A 163 3.70 21.43 -2.72
N SER A 164 2.88 20.36 -2.68
CA SER A 164 2.72 19.52 -1.51
C SER A 164 2.92 18.05 -1.88
N GLY A 165 3.48 17.29 -0.94
CA GLY A 165 3.68 15.86 -1.05
C GLY A 165 5.03 15.38 -0.55
N ALA A 166 5.16 14.08 -0.38
CA ALA A 166 6.41 13.41 0.01
C ALA A 166 7.55 13.68 -1.00
N SER A 167 7.21 13.92 -2.27
CA SER A 167 8.19 14.30 -3.30
C SER A 167 8.87 15.64 -3.01
N ALA A 168 8.14 16.62 -2.45
CA ALA A 168 8.72 17.90 -2.04
C ALA A 168 9.69 17.71 -0.86
N SER A 169 9.31 16.90 0.13
CA SER A 169 10.19 16.53 1.24
C SER A 169 11.45 15.83 0.77
N ALA A 170 11.34 14.90 -0.17
CA ALA A 170 12.48 14.20 -0.74
C ALA A 170 13.43 15.14 -1.49
N ALA A 171 12.89 16.09 -2.26
CA ALA A 171 13.70 17.10 -2.99
C ALA A 171 14.46 18.00 -2.01
N ILE A 172 13.82 18.49 -0.95
CA ILE A 172 14.49 19.30 0.08
C ILE A 172 15.60 18.50 0.77
N THR A 173 15.30 17.25 1.13
CA THR A 173 16.28 16.34 1.74
C THR A 173 17.47 16.09 0.85
N SER A 174 17.24 15.88 -0.46
CA SER A 174 18.32 15.68 -1.42
C SER A 174 19.21 16.93 -1.55
N GLY A 175 18.60 18.11 -1.54
CA GLY A 175 19.34 19.38 -1.53
C GLY A 175 20.18 19.56 -0.26
N ALA A 176 19.60 19.26 0.90
CA ALA A 176 20.33 19.34 2.18
C ALA A 176 21.48 18.32 2.28
N ALA A 177 21.32 17.13 1.71
CA ALA A 177 22.36 16.10 1.70
C ALA A 177 23.50 16.42 0.73
N ALA A 178 23.30 17.34 -0.21
CA ALA A 178 24.33 17.77 -1.17
C ALA A 178 25.20 18.93 -0.66
N LEU A 179 24.82 19.56 0.45
CA LEU A 179 25.55 20.64 1.13
C LEU A 179 26.53 20.13 2.19
#